data_44266becf64711685c980b138b3ca171
#
_entry.id   44266becf64711685c980b138b3ca171
#
_cell.length_a   1.000
_cell.length_b   1.000
_cell.length_c   1.000
_cell.angle_alpha   90.00
_cell.angle_beta   90.00
_cell.angle_gamma   90.00
#
_symmetry.space_group_name_H-M   'P 1'
#
loop_
_entity.id
_entity.type
_entity.pdbx_description
1 polymer ?
#
loop_
_entity_poly.entity_id
_entity_poly.type
_entity_poly.pdbx_seq_one_letter_code
_entity_poly.pdbx_strand_id
1 'polypeptide(L)'
;MILWIIFACLSVGSGVVLICEGIQDRKKYQTSNGRLYYNSYGEYTKKKPSFWRDFMNWFLSVVLFGFIIIVIGSTVQLFAYNSDKFTHYEQESQWNIYAFSDNVTVGGRVYFLSARVEGNLCYYYLANSSHGQMVYKIGSSNTYLNYIPENETCYIQKYERVFNDTFWNKFFIPRILSSTDCYYVAYIPEGSVSNEFQVDLQ
;
A
#
# COMPACT_ATOMS: atom_id res chain seq x y z
N MET A 1 1.89 -3.44 12.97
CA MET A 1 1.23 -2.84 14.16
C MET A 1 1.99 -3.13 15.46
N ILE A 2 2.24 -4.39 15.82
CA ILE A 2 2.91 -4.76 17.09
C ILE A 2 4.32 -4.15 17.21
N LEU A 3 5.11 -4.14 16.12
CA LEU A 3 6.45 -3.55 16.12
C LEU A 3 6.43 -2.05 16.51
N TRP A 4 5.42 -1.31 16.05
CA TRP A 4 5.22 0.08 16.41
C TRP A 4 4.84 0.29 17.87
N ILE A 5 4.06 -0.65 18.44
CA ILE A 5 3.72 -0.62 19.86
C ILE A 5 4.97 -0.88 20.71
N ILE A 6 5.77 -1.88 20.33
CA ILE A 6 7.05 -2.18 21.00
C ILE A 6 7.99 -0.98 20.93
N PHE A 7 8.14 -0.37 19.74
CA PHE A 7 8.94 0.82 19.55
C PHE A 7 8.46 1.98 20.43
N ALA A 8 7.15 2.25 20.46
CA ALA A 8 6.58 3.29 21.30
C ALA A 8 6.85 3.03 22.79
N CYS A 9 6.68 1.80 23.27
CA CYS A 9 6.98 1.43 24.65
C CYS A 9 8.45 1.60 25.00
N LEU A 10 9.36 1.18 24.13
CA LEU A 10 10.80 1.34 24.33
C LEU A 10 11.22 2.81 24.32
N SER A 11 10.63 3.62 23.44
CA SER A 11 10.91 5.06 23.37
C SER A 11 10.44 5.80 24.62
N VAL A 12 9.26 5.48 25.12
CA VAL A 12 8.73 6.05 26.37
C VAL A 12 9.58 5.58 27.55
N GLY A 13 9.90 4.30 27.64
CA GLY A 13 10.74 3.74 28.70
C GLY A 13 12.12 4.39 28.77
N SER A 14 12.80 4.56 27.63
CA SER A 14 14.10 5.22 27.57
C SER A 14 14.02 6.70 27.95
N GLY A 15 12.93 7.39 27.59
CA GLY A 15 12.68 8.77 28.00
C GLY A 15 12.52 8.93 29.51
N VAL A 16 11.79 8.02 30.15
CA VAL A 16 11.62 8.03 31.62
C VAL A 16 12.97 7.83 32.32
N VAL A 17 13.80 6.88 31.85
CA VAL A 17 15.14 6.66 32.42
C VAL A 17 15.99 7.91 32.33
N LEU A 18 16.07 8.55 31.15
CA LEU A 18 16.87 9.78 30.96
C LEU A 18 16.38 10.94 31.81
N ILE A 19 15.07 11.08 32.03
CA ILE A 19 14.52 12.09 32.92
C ILE A 19 14.93 11.83 34.37
N CYS A 20 14.87 10.57 34.82
CA CYS A 20 15.29 10.19 36.17
C CYS A 20 16.79 10.45 36.39
N GLU A 21 17.66 10.09 35.44
CA GLU A 21 19.09 10.37 35.48
C GLU A 21 19.37 11.87 35.51
N GLY A 22 18.72 12.65 34.67
CA GLY A 22 18.84 14.11 34.66
C GLY A 22 18.43 14.76 35.97
N ILE A 23 17.42 14.23 36.66
CA ILE A 23 17.03 14.70 38.01
C ILE A 23 18.10 14.37 39.04
N GLN A 24 18.65 13.16 38.99
CA GLN A 24 19.74 12.75 39.88
C GLN A 24 21.01 13.59 39.69
N ASP A 25 21.39 13.86 38.45
CA ASP A 25 22.57 14.70 38.17
C ASP A 25 22.41 16.14 38.62
N ARG A 26 21.18 16.70 38.51
CA ARG A 26 20.89 18.02 39.08
C ARG A 26 21.04 18.05 40.60
N LYS A 27 20.55 17.03 41.31
CA LYS A 27 20.71 16.91 42.74
C LYS A 27 22.20 16.81 43.13
N LYS A 28 22.98 15.97 42.45
CA LYS A 28 24.43 15.85 42.64
C LYS A 28 25.18 17.16 42.40
N TYR A 29 24.83 17.88 41.32
CA TYR A 29 25.39 19.20 41.02
C TYR A 29 25.08 20.22 42.14
N GLN A 30 23.83 20.26 42.62
CA GLN A 30 23.43 21.13 43.71
C GLN A 30 24.18 20.80 45.01
N THR A 31 24.28 19.51 45.35
CA THR A 31 25.00 19.04 46.53
C THR A 31 26.48 19.36 46.48
N SER A 32 27.11 19.26 45.29
CA SER A 32 28.54 19.56 45.08
C SER A 32 28.82 21.07 45.07
N ASN A 33 27.81 21.91 45.12
CA ASN A 33 27.92 23.36 45.06
C ASN A 33 28.79 23.87 43.90
N GLY A 34 28.60 23.23 42.72
CA GLY A 34 29.33 23.54 41.50
C GLY A 34 30.77 22.97 41.44
N ARG A 35 31.17 22.16 42.41
CA ARG A 35 32.44 21.42 42.35
C ARG A 35 32.31 20.20 41.39
N LEU A 36 33.46 19.56 41.16
CA LEU A 36 33.49 18.33 40.35
C LEU A 36 32.62 17.24 40.97
N TYR A 37 31.68 16.71 40.23
CA TYR A 37 30.83 15.61 40.67
C TYR A 37 30.82 14.48 39.62
N TYR A 38 30.47 13.26 40.08
CA TYR A 38 30.35 12.12 39.24
C TYR A 38 28.92 12.06 38.65
N ASN A 39 28.82 12.26 37.31
CA ASN A 39 27.55 12.27 36.63
C ASN A 39 26.99 10.85 36.35
N SER A 40 25.76 10.73 35.86
CA SER A 40 25.15 9.44 35.55
C SER A 40 25.81 8.72 34.37
N TYR A 41 26.60 9.42 33.55
CA TYR A 41 27.37 8.86 32.45
C TYR A 41 28.74 8.30 32.85
N GLY A 42 29.05 8.28 34.14
CA GLY A 42 30.31 7.73 34.62
C GLY A 42 31.50 8.67 34.52
N GLU A 43 31.30 9.98 34.37
CA GLU A 43 32.35 10.97 34.21
C GLU A 43 32.35 12.02 35.35
N TYR A 44 33.53 12.50 35.73
CA TYR A 44 33.63 13.66 36.61
C TYR A 44 33.42 14.97 35.82
N THR A 45 32.44 15.75 36.20
CA THR A 45 32.11 16.98 35.49
C THR A 45 31.83 18.14 36.44
N LYS A 46 32.14 19.36 35.99
CA LYS A 46 31.68 20.63 36.61
C LYS A 46 30.49 21.25 35.84
N LYS A 47 30.14 20.68 34.72
CA LYS A 47 29.07 21.27 33.85
C LYS A 47 27.70 21.10 34.50
N LYS A 48 26.96 22.20 34.56
CA LYS A 48 25.56 22.16 34.99
C LYS A 48 24.75 21.26 34.05
N PRO A 49 24.05 20.25 34.56
CA PRO A 49 23.20 19.40 33.75
C PRO A 49 22.06 20.20 33.10
N SER A 50 21.85 20.01 31.79
CA SER A 50 20.83 20.71 31.04
C SER A 50 19.74 19.73 30.62
N PHE A 51 18.56 19.90 31.16
CA PHE A 51 17.38 19.10 30.79
C PHE A 51 17.10 19.16 29.29
N TRP A 52 17.17 20.35 28.70
CA TRP A 52 16.86 20.52 27.28
C TRP A 52 17.85 19.81 26.36
N ARG A 53 19.14 19.80 26.71
CA ARG A 53 20.13 19.07 25.92
C ARG A 53 19.86 17.57 25.95
N ASP A 54 19.60 17.01 27.12
CA ASP A 54 19.38 15.58 27.31
C ASP A 54 18.06 15.13 26.66
N PHE A 55 17.01 15.97 26.80
CA PHE A 55 15.74 15.77 26.10
C PHE A 55 15.91 15.82 24.56
N MET A 56 16.63 16.81 24.04
CA MET A 56 16.86 16.93 22.59
C MET A 56 17.66 15.75 22.04
N ASN A 57 18.68 15.27 22.75
CA ASN A 57 19.43 14.10 22.35
C ASN A 57 18.56 12.83 22.33
N TRP A 58 17.75 12.64 23.36
CA TRP A 58 16.77 11.54 23.37
C TRP A 58 15.77 11.65 22.23
N PHE A 59 15.17 12.81 22.04
CA PHE A 59 14.20 13.05 20.98
C PHE A 59 14.79 12.77 19.59
N LEU A 60 16.00 13.29 19.33
CA LEU A 60 16.70 13.04 18.07
C LEU A 60 16.99 11.56 17.86
N SER A 61 17.38 10.83 18.91
CA SER A 61 17.62 9.39 18.85
C SER A 61 16.34 8.63 18.52
N VAL A 62 15.21 8.98 19.13
CA VAL A 62 13.90 8.37 18.86
C VAL A 62 13.46 8.62 17.40
N VAL A 63 13.62 9.84 16.92
CA VAL A 63 13.29 10.19 15.52
C VAL A 63 14.18 9.42 14.54
N LEU A 64 15.48 9.37 14.78
CA LEU A 64 16.43 8.65 13.93
C LEU A 64 16.13 7.15 13.89
N PHE A 65 15.88 6.56 15.04
CA PHE A 65 15.58 5.12 15.15
C PHE A 65 14.23 4.79 14.50
N GLY A 66 13.21 5.66 14.66
CA GLY A 66 11.94 5.54 13.97
C GLY A 66 12.09 5.60 12.45
N PHE A 67 12.91 6.51 11.95
CA PHE A 67 13.21 6.60 10.53
C PHE A 67 13.88 5.32 9.98
N ILE A 68 14.87 4.78 10.71
CA ILE A 68 15.54 3.53 10.33
C ILE A 68 14.53 2.37 10.25
N ILE A 69 13.62 2.25 11.21
CA ILE A 69 12.58 1.21 11.20
C ILE A 69 11.67 1.36 9.98
N ILE A 70 11.27 2.59 9.63
CA ILE A 70 10.44 2.85 8.45
C ILE A 70 11.16 2.41 7.17
N VAL A 71 12.43 2.79 7.02
CA VAL A 71 13.24 2.44 5.84
C VAL A 71 13.40 0.92 5.71
N ILE A 72 13.78 0.24 6.80
CA ILE A 72 13.93 -1.22 6.81
C ILE A 72 12.58 -1.89 6.51
N GLY A 73 11.50 -1.45 7.17
CA GLY A 73 10.16 -1.99 6.97
C GLY A 73 9.68 -1.83 5.52
N SER A 74 9.88 -0.66 4.93
CA SER A 74 9.52 -0.40 3.54
C SER A 74 10.33 -1.25 2.55
N THR A 75 11.61 -1.43 2.81
CA THR A 75 12.48 -2.27 1.98
C THR A 75 12.05 -3.74 2.03
N VAL A 76 11.82 -4.26 3.23
CA VAL A 76 11.32 -5.64 3.42
C VAL A 76 9.97 -5.83 2.73
N GLN A 77 9.08 -4.84 2.82
CA GLN A 77 7.77 -4.87 2.17
C GLN A 77 7.90 -4.94 0.64
N LEU A 78 8.79 -4.14 0.03
CA LEU A 78 9.04 -4.18 -1.41
C LEU A 78 9.55 -5.56 -1.88
N PHE A 79 10.49 -6.16 -1.13
CA PHE A 79 10.97 -7.50 -1.43
C PHE A 79 9.88 -8.57 -1.26
N ALA A 80 9.12 -8.51 -0.19
CA ALA A 80 8.04 -9.45 0.07
C ALA A 80 6.92 -9.34 -0.97
N TYR A 81 6.59 -8.13 -1.42
CA TYR A 81 5.57 -7.90 -2.44
C TYR A 81 5.91 -8.55 -3.79
N ASN A 82 7.17 -8.55 -4.17
CA ASN A 82 7.63 -9.16 -5.42
C ASN A 82 7.83 -10.68 -5.34
N SER A 83 7.51 -11.30 -4.20
CA SER A 83 7.68 -12.74 -4.00
C SER A 83 6.35 -13.45 -3.87
N ASP A 84 6.08 -14.42 -4.74
CA ASP A 84 4.86 -15.24 -4.71
C ASP A 84 4.73 -16.11 -3.44
N LYS A 85 5.80 -16.21 -2.64
CA LYS A 85 5.74 -16.87 -1.34
C LYS A 85 4.94 -16.09 -0.29
N PHE A 86 4.90 -14.75 -0.42
CA PHE A 86 4.29 -13.86 0.56
C PHE A 86 3.03 -13.20 0.05
N THR A 87 2.73 -13.34 -1.25
CA THR A 87 1.58 -12.73 -1.90
C THR A 87 0.80 -13.76 -2.72
N HIS A 88 -0.46 -13.48 -2.93
CA HIS A 88 -1.33 -14.19 -3.88
C HIS A 88 -2.29 -13.19 -4.52
N TYR A 89 -2.97 -13.60 -5.58
CA TYR A 89 -4.02 -12.81 -6.19
C TYR A 89 -5.37 -13.19 -5.59
N GLU A 90 -6.12 -12.21 -5.13
CA GLU A 90 -7.47 -12.37 -4.61
C GLU A 90 -8.45 -11.59 -5.47
N GLN A 91 -9.63 -12.15 -5.68
CA GLN A 91 -10.70 -11.44 -6.38
C GLN A 91 -11.20 -10.29 -5.52
N GLU A 92 -10.98 -9.06 -6.01
CA GLU A 92 -11.41 -7.85 -5.31
C GLU A 92 -12.86 -7.50 -5.63
N SER A 93 -13.22 -7.59 -6.92
CA SER A 93 -14.52 -7.11 -7.41
C SER A 93 -14.91 -7.82 -8.69
N GLN A 94 -16.22 -7.79 -8.96
CA GLN A 94 -16.84 -8.35 -10.17
C GLN A 94 -17.92 -7.40 -10.66
N TRP A 95 -17.98 -7.18 -11.97
CA TRP A 95 -19.01 -6.37 -12.63
C TRP A 95 -19.62 -7.14 -13.78
N ASN A 96 -20.94 -7.02 -13.93
CA ASN A 96 -21.62 -7.44 -15.14
C ASN A 96 -21.36 -6.41 -16.24
N ILE A 97 -21.05 -6.90 -17.43
CA ILE A 97 -20.86 -6.08 -18.62
C ILE A 97 -22.01 -6.24 -19.59
N TYR A 98 -22.24 -5.20 -20.38
CA TYR A 98 -23.35 -5.12 -21.31
C TYR A 98 -22.83 -4.97 -22.73
N ALA A 99 -23.59 -5.54 -23.68
CA ALA A 99 -23.26 -5.35 -25.09
C ALA A 99 -23.42 -3.89 -25.48
N PHE A 100 -22.58 -3.40 -26.35
CA PHE A 100 -22.83 -2.15 -27.05
C PHE A 100 -24.00 -2.35 -27.98
N SER A 101 -25.07 -1.54 -27.84
CA SER A 101 -26.16 -1.53 -28.78
C SER A 101 -25.75 -0.72 -30.01
N ASP A 102 -25.16 -1.39 -30.98
CA ASP A 102 -24.83 -0.76 -32.25
C ASP A 102 -25.66 -1.44 -33.37
N ASN A 103 -26.18 -0.62 -34.33
CA ASN A 103 -26.95 -1.09 -35.48
C ASN A 103 -26.09 -1.77 -36.55
N VAL A 104 -24.83 -2.01 -36.28
CA VAL A 104 -23.93 -2.72 -37.21
C VAL A 104 -24.25 -4.21 -37.16
N THR A 105 -24.69 -4.75 -38.28
CA THR A 105 -24.94 -6.16 -38.54
C THR A 105 -23.63 -6.99 -38.49
N VAL A 106 -23.01 -7.04 -37.38
CA VAL A 106 -21.98 -8.05 -37.07
C VAL A 106 -22.71 -9.19 -36.36
N GLY A 107 -22.56 -10.40 -36.86
CA GLY A 107 -23.31 -11.57 -36.37
C GLY A 107 -22.91 -11.95 -34.95
N GLY A 108 -23.36 -11.17 -33.96
CA GLY A 108 -23.12 -11.41 -32.55
C GLY A 108 -23.17 -10.12 -31.71
N ARG A 109 -23.28 -10.27 -30.39
CA ARG A 109 -23.24 -9.17 -29.46
C ARG A 109 -21.76 -8.75 -29.16
N VAL A 110 -21.48 -7.47 -29.37
CA VAL A 110 -20.15 -6.92 -29.07
C VAL A 110 -20.11 -6.46 -27.62
N TYR A 111 -19.24 -7.01 -26.82
CA TYR A 111 -19.05 -6.64 -25.42
C TYR A 111 -17.78 -5.81 -25.21
N PHE A 112 -16.77 -5.97 -26.06
CA PHE A 112 -15.54 -5.21 -26.02
C PHE A 112 -15.25 -4.52 -27.34
N LEU A 113 -14.89 -3.25 -27.24
CA LEU A 113 -14.30 -2.49 -28.34
C LEU A 113 -12.80 -2.38 -28.09
N SER A 114 -11.99 -2.79 -29.03
CA SER A 114 -10.53 -2.64 -28.93
C SER A 114 -10.08 -1.42 -29.69
N ALA A 115 -9.24 -0.61 -29.07
CA ALA A 115 -8.61 0.56 -29.71
C ALA A 115 -7.17 0.73 -29.22
N ARG A 116 -6.34 1.35 -30.07
CA ARG A 116 -4.98 1.73 -29.67
C ARG A 116 -4.97 3.17 -29.16
N VAL A 117 -4.50 3.35 -27.93
CA VAL A 117 -4.33 4.65 -27.30
C VAL A 117 -2.87 4.82 -26.95
N GLU A 118 -2.22 5.81 -27.52
CA GLU A 118 -0.77 6.07 -27.33
C GLU A 118 0.11 4.84 -27.59
N GLY A 119 -0.24 4.03 -28.61
CA GLY A 119 0.46 2.81 -28.97
C GLY A 119 0.08 1.56 -28.16
N ASN A 120 -0.65 1.68 -27.07
CA ASN A 120 -1.10 0.57 -26.24
C ASN A 120 -2.51 0.12 -26.65
N LEU A 121 -2.70 -1.19 -26.78
CA LEU A 121 -4.03 -1.77 -27.01
C LEU A 121 -4.84 -1.69 -25.73
N CYS A 122 -6.07 -1.18 -25.84
CA CYS A 122 -7.02 -1.06 -24.74
C CYS A 122 -8.36 -1.66 -25.14
N TYR A 123 -9.07 -2.18 -24.15
CA TYR A 123 -10.44 -2.62 -24.26
C TYR A 123 -11.39 -1.64 -23.60
N TYR A 124 -12.49 -1.33 -24.28
CA TYR A 124 -13.59 -0.52 -23.76
C TYR A 124 -14.80 -1.42 -23.58
N TYR A 125 -15.50 -1.28 -22.48
CA TYR A 125 -16.69 -2.07 -22.14
C TYR A 125 -17.73 -1.22 -21.42
N LEU A 126 -19.00 -1.65 -21.46
CA LEU A 126 -20.10 -1.03 -20.75
C LEU A 126 -20.36 -1.76 -19.43
N ALA A 127 -20.42 -1.02 -18.34
CA ALA A 127 -20.87 -1.54 -17.05
C ALA A 127 -21.75 -0.52 -16.31
N ASN A 128 -22.53 -0.99 -15.35
CA ASN A 128 -23.35 -0.12 -14.52
C ASN A 128 -22.49 0.63 -13.50
N SER A 129 -22.78 1.91 -13.36
CA SER A 129 -22.31 2.76 -12.28
C SER A 129 -23.48 3.27 -11.45
N SER A 130 -23.22 4.03 -10.38
CA SER A 130 -24.24 4.71 -9.58
C SER A 130 -25.08 5.72 -10.38
N HIS A 131 -24.61 6.15 -11.55
CA HIS A 131 -25.25 7.15 -12.41
C HIS A 131 -25.77 6.57 -13.74
N GLY A 132 -25.83 5.25 -13.87
CA GLY A 132 -26.26 4.56 -15.08
C GLY A 132 -25.13 3.79 -15.76
N GLN A 133 -25.34 3.41 -17.03
CA GLN A 133 -24.30 2.72 -17.79
C GLN A 133 -23.18 3.68 -18.19
N MET A 134 -21.96 3.23 -18.00
CA MET A 134 -20.75 3.98 -18.37
C MET A 134 -19.80 3.10 -19.16
N VAL A 135 -19.02 3.75 -20.04
CA VAL A 135 -17.92 3.12 -20.76
C VAL A 135 -16.67 3.15 -19.88
N TYR A 136 -16.12 1.99 -19.64
CA TYR A 136 -14.87 1.82 -18.92
C TYR A 136 -13.74 1.40 -19.86
N LYS A 137 -12.51 1.66 -19.46
CA LYS A 137 -11.29 1.34 -20.21
C LYS A 137 -10.36 0.47 -19.37
N ILE A 138 -9.86 -0.62 -19.94
CA ILE A 138 -8.81 -1.46 -19.34
C ILE A 138 -7.69 -1.71 -20.35
N GLY A 139 -6.45 -1.87 -19.87
CA GLY A 139 -5.32 -2.22 -20.72
C GLY A 139 -5.34 -3.69 -21.14
N SER A 140 -5.06 -4.00 -22.39
CA SER A 140 -5.02 -5.38 -22.85
C SER A 140 -3.89 -6.19 -22.23
N SER A 141 -2.79 -5.55 -21.84
CA SER A 141 -1.64 -6.21 -21.19
C SER A 141 -1.99 -6.87 -19.86
N ASN A 142 -3.02 -6.38 -19.19
CA ASN A 142 -3.45 -6.84 -17.87
C ASN A 142 -4.84 -7.49 -17.92
N THR A 143 -5.32 -7.88 -19.11
CA THR A 143 -6.66 -8.43 -19.31
C THR A 143 -6.58 -9.77 -20.01
N TYR A 144 -7.13 -10.79 -19.36
CA TYR A 144 -7.31 -12.12 -19.92
C TYR A 144 -8.76 -12.28 -20.38
N LEU A 145 -8.94 -12.83 -21.59
CA LEU A 145 -10.27 -13.14 -22.14
C LEU A 145 -10.56 -14.62 -21.92
N ASN A 146 -11.65 -14.92 -21.25
CA ASN A 146 -12.14 -16.26 -21.03
C ASN A 146 -13.49 -16.42 -21.76
N TYR A 147 -13.55 -17.36 -22.69
CA TYR A 147 -14.73 -17.51 -23.52
C TYR A 147 -15.76 -18.41 -22.86
N ILE A 148 -17.00 -17.90 -22.81
CA ILE A 148 -18.18 -18.56 -22.25
C ILE A 148 -19.27 -18.74 -23.33
N PRO A 149 -20.25 -19.60 -23.11
CA PRO A 149 -21.42 -19.72 -23.98
C PRO A 149 -22.22 -18.42 -24.10
N GLU A 150 -22.83 -18.17 -25.25
CA GLU A 150 -23.60 -16.94 -25.52
C GLU A 150 -24.83 -16.71 -24.61
N ASN A 151 -25.31 -17.77 -23.98
CA ASN A 151 -26.46 -17.71 -23.07
C ASN A 151 -26.10 -17.38 -21.62
N GLU A 152 -24.81 -17.25 -21.31
CA GLU A 152 -24.35 -16.89 -19.98
C GLU A 152 -24.19 -15.38 -19.81
N THR A 153 -24.29 -14.93 -18.57
CA THR A 153 -24.10 -13.51 -18.25
C THR A 153 -22.62 -13.16 -18.35
N CYS A 154 -22.33 -12.12 -19.14
CA CYS A 154 -20.96 -11.62 -19.30
C CYS A 154 -20.55 -10.74 -18.11
N TYR A 155 -19.33 -10.93 -17.65
CA TYR A 155 -18.80 -10.17 -16.51
C TYR A 155 -17.28 -10.04 -16.56
N ILE A 156 -16.74 -9.11 -15.79
CA ILE A 156 -15.31 -8.90 -15.56
C ILE A 156 -15.04 -9.10 -14.08
N GLN A 157 -13.98 -9.82 -13.78
CA GLN A 157 -13.40 -9.95 -12.44
C GLN A 157 -12.09 -9.20 -12.39
N LYS A 158 -11.88 -8.41 -11.33
CA LYS A 158 -10.61 -7.78 -11.01
C LYS A 158 -9.93 -8.58 -9.90
N TYR A 159 -8.68 -8.90 -10.13
CA TYR A 159 -7.82 -9.56 -9.16
C TYR A 159 -6.72 -8.59 -8.72
N GLU A 160 -6.55 -8.46 -7.45
CA GLU A 160 -5.45 -7.68 -6.86
C GLU A 160 -4.47 -8.58 -6.14
N ARG A 161 -3.20 -8.20 -6.20
CA ARG A 161 -2.15 -8.88 -5.48
C ARG A 161 -2.22 -8.47 -4.01
N VAL A 162 -2.45 -9.43 -3.14
CA VAL A 162 -2.55 -9.24 -1.69
C VAL A 162 -1.51 -10.06 -0.94
N PHE A 163 -1.14 -9.61 0.25
CA PHE A 163 -0.23 -10.39 1.10
C PHE A 163 -0.95 -11.57 1.74
N ASN A 164 -0.27 -12.72 1.77
CA ASN A 164 -0.74 -13.90 2.48
C ASN A 164 -1.00 -13.59 3.95
N ASP A 165 -2.05 -14.14 4.53
CA ASP A 165 -2.46 -13.87 5.90
C ASP A 165 -1.61 -14.66 6.91
N THR A 166 -0.28 -14.46 6.86
CA THR A 166 0.68 -15.07 7.77
C THR A 166 0.96 -14.17 8.95
N PHE A 167 1.39 -14.78 10.09
CA PHE A 167 1.79 -14.05 11.29
C PHE A 167 2.84 -12.97 10.99
N TRP A 168 3.85 -13.29 10.16
CA TRP A 168 4.92 -12.37 9.79
C TRP A 168 4.42 -11.18 8.99
N ASN A 169 3.48 -11.39 8.06
CA ASN A 169 2.89 -10.32 7.28
C ASN A 169 2.07 -9.36 8.16
N LYS A 170 1.35 -9.89 9.15
CA LYS A 170 0.63 -9.06 10.14
C LYS A 170 1.58 -8.26 11.02
N PHE A 171 2.78 -8.78 11.28
CA PHE A 171 3.75 -8.17 12.19
C PHE A 171 4.57 -7.06 11.54
N PHE A 172 5.05 -7.27 10.30
CA PHE A 172 6.02 -6.41 9.64
C PHE A 172 5.43 -5.46 8.61
N ILE A 173 4.21 -5.73 8.11
CA ILE A 173 3.68 -4.99 6.98
C ILE A 173 2.50 -4.13 7.43
N PRO A 174 2.69 -2.84 7.72
CA PRO A 174 1.58 -1.92 7.67
C PRO A 174 1.06 -1.92 6.21
N ARG A 175 -0.24 -2.03 6.01
CA ARG A 175 -0.89 -1.92 4.68
C ARG A 175 -0.74 -0.48 4.13
N ILE A 176 0.49 -0.04 3.92
CA ILE A 176 0.80 1.33 3.48
C ILE A 176 0.79 1.43 1.95
N LEU A 177 1.05 0.31 1.27
CA LEU A 177 1.03 0.26 -0.17
C LEU A 177 -0.27 -0.42 -0.62
N SER A 178 -1.18 0.35 -1.19
CA SER A 178 -2.23 -0.23 -2.03
C SER A 178 -1.55 -0.87 -3.23
N SER A 179 -1.87 -2.12 -3.49
CA SER A 179 -1.38 -2.83 -4.65
C SER A 179 -1.81 -2.11 -5.92
N THR A 180 -0.85 -1.70 -6.73
CA THR A 180 -1.13 -1.26 -8.11
C THR A 180 -1.07 -2.42 -9.09
N ASP A 181 -0.65 -3.60 -8.63
CA ASP A 181 -0.53 -4.81 -9.44
C ASP A 181 -1.86 -5.56 -9.44
N CYS A 182 -2.61 -5.36 -10.52
CA CYS A 182 -3.90 -5.99 -10.72
C CYS A 182 -4.03 -6.51 -12.17
N TYR A 183 -4.82 -7.55 -12.34
CA TYR A 183 -5.23 -8.02 -13.64
C TYR A 183 -6.73 -8.25 -13.69
N TYR A 184 -7.25 -8.32 -14.90
CA TYR A 184 -8.67 -8.52 -15.17
C TYR A 184 -8.87 -9.83 -15.92
N VAL A 185 -9.95 -10.53 -15.58
CA VAL A 185 -10.44 -11.69 -16.33
C VAL A 185 -11.84 -11.35 -16.82
N ALA A 186 -12.01 -11.27 -18.13
CA ALA A 186 -13.27 -10.99 -18.77
C ALA A 186 -13.88 -12.29 -19.30
N TYR A 187 -15.10 -12.57 -18.91
CA TYR A 187 -15.87 -13.74 -19.33
C TYR A 187 -16.90 -13.30 -20.36
N ILE A 188 -16.66 -13.61 -21.62
CA ILE A 188 -17.41 -13.13 -22.78
C ILE A 188 -17.55 -14.23 -23.82
N PRO A 189 -18.58 -14.20 -24.70
CA PRO A 189 -18.68 -15.12 -25.83
C PRO A 189 -17.53 -14.95 -26.85
N GLU A 190 -17.21 -16.00 -27.54
CA GLU A 190 -16.25 -15.94 -28.64
C GLU A 190 -16.75 -15.00 -29.75
N GLY A 191 -15.85 -14.22 -30.34
CA GLY A 191 -16.19 -13.25 -31.38
C GLY A 191 -16.82 -11.94 -30.90
N SER A 192 -16.96 -11.74 -29.57
CA SER A 192 -17.58 -10.53 -29.00
C SER A 192 -16.61 -9.35 -28.78
N VAL A 193 -15.39 -9.42 -29.30
CA VAL A 193 -14.42 -8.32 -29.35
C VAL A 193 -14.39 -7.73 -30.74
N SER A 194 -14.71 -6.44 -30.90
CA SER A 194 -14.63 -5.75 -32.19
C SER A 194 -13.47 -4.78 -32.23
N ASN A 195 -12.81 -4.69 -33.39
CA ASN A 195 -11.78 -3.71 -33.68
C ASN A 195 -12.34 -2.50 -34.46
N GLU A 196 -13.57 -2.58 -34.92
CA GLU A 196 -14.21 -1.53 -35.71
C GLU A 196 -15.18 -0.75 -34.85
N PHE A 197 -14.88 0.52 -34.66
CA PHE A 197 -15.74 1.46 -34.01
C PHE A 197 -16.27 2.44 -35.07
N GLN A 198 -17.49 2.19 -35.57
CA GLN A 198 -18.26 3.22 -36.33
C GLN A 198 -19.26 3.82 -35.37
N VAL A 199 -19.05 5.07 -34.97
CA VAL A 199 -20.06 5.84 -34.26
C VAL A 199 -20.94 6.48 -35.32
N ASP A 200 -22.17 5.96 -35.49
CA ASP A 200 -23.21 6.67 -36.19
C ASP A 200 -23.70 7.79 -35.26
N LEU A 201 -23.19 8.98 -35.47
CA LEU A 201 -23.72 10.20 -34.87
C LEU A 201 -24.98 10.59 -35.62
N GLN A 202 -26.14 10.10 -35.18
CA GLN A 202 -27.43 10.66 -35.55
C GLN A 202 -27.77 11.88 -34.70
#